data_c3fc91a54110df2f790df00fc154cb99
#
_entry.id   c3fc91a54110df2f790df00fc154cb99
#
_cell.length_a   1.000
_cell.length_b   1.000
_cell.length_c   1.000
_cell.angle_alpha   90.00
_cell.angle_beta   90.00
_cell.angle_gamma   90.00
#
_symmetry.space_group_name_H-M   'P 1'
#
loop_
_entity.id
_entity.type
_entity.pdbx_description
1 polymer ?
#
loop_
_entity_poly.entity_id
_entity_poly.type
_entity_poly.pdbx_seq_one_letter_code
_entity_poly.pdbx_strand_id
1 'polypeptide(L)'
;MPSLSRISLAGAAMACMLWPAVVCAAPEKAHPARPETPQDTGFLNRRIELHGIMYRFQVYLPEDWRRDDQKKWPIILFLHGRRESGSEGMWQTQIGIAEAVRNHPDRWPFVIVMPQCLLSAHWTDPDMLELAMAALDQESAEFHGDPARTYLTGLSMGGYGSWELARANPHRWAAIAIAASGVFWSYEPDRWQQASTLPAEYARAVGHTPVWLFHGSLDTTVLPRQSQLMFDAFQEAGGNIRFWLYQGLLHDCWTRAYDEPDLPRWLLAHHTPVVHETLAEFLMIPLHPPAIKVTAQQLDSLAGQYREPNAHGVATIYREGDQLFEKTPGGEVIGLEAEAVDSFFRPGDLTGTRTVHLTFERDAQGHVTAYVLHDSRHEERWVKIPGAAGK
;
A
#
# COMPACT_ATOMS: atom_id res chain seq x y z
N MET A 1 -57.68 42.53 -54.36
CA MET A 1 -59.12 42.94 -54.19
C MET A 1 -59.99 41.87 -54.81
N PRO A 2 -61.03 41.35 -54.18
CA PRO A 2 -61.87 41.73 -53.05
C PRO A 2 -61.86 40.58 -51.98
N SER A 3 -62.54 40.52 -50.90
CA SER A 3 -63.44 41.32 -50.04
C SER A 3 -63.67 40.54 -48.73
N LEU A 4 -63.84 41.26 -47.69
CA LEU A 4 -64.18 40.77 -46.38
C LEU A 4 -65.55 40.08 -46.27
N SER A 5 -65.63 39.00 -45.49
CA SER A 5 -66.91 38.58 -44.92
C SER A 5 -66.71 38.19 -43.44
N ARG A 6 -67.38 38.92 -42.60
CA ARG A 6 -67.52 38.69 -41.15
C ARG A 6 -68.45 37.50 -40.90
N ILE A 7 -68.12 36.61 -39.99
CA ILE A 7 -69.10 35.70 -39.41
C ILE A 7 -68.96 35.78 -37.87
N SER A 8 -70.11 35.90 -37.28
CA SER A 8 -70.44 36.28 -35.89
C SER A 8 -70.12 35.19 -34.87
N LEU A 9 -69.81 35.63 -33.69
CA LEU A 9 -69.70 34.78 -32.46
C LEU A 9 -71.09 34.28 -32.05
N ALA A 10 -71.15 32.98 -31.72
CA ALA A 10 -72.18 32.46 -30.81
C ALA A 10 -71.47 31.79 -29.66
N GLY A 11 -71.70 32.35 -28.47
CA GLY A 11 -71.13 31.86 -27.25
C GLY A 11 -71.79 30.57 -26.74
N ALA A 12 -70.98 29.60 -26.33
CA ALA A 12 -71.44 28.48 -25.55
C ALA A 12 -70.64 28.53 -24.20
N ALA A 13 -71.34 28.91 -23.13
CA ALA A 13 -70.80 28.86 -21.79
C ALA A 13 -70.70 27.39 -21.33
N MET A 14 -69.50 26.90 -21.20
CA MET A 14 -69.20 25.57 -20.62
C MET A 14 -68.89 25.75 -19.14
N ALA A 15 -69.81 25.32 -18.28
CA ALA A 15 -69.63 25.29 -16.83
C ALA A 15 -68.60 24.23 -16.45
N CYS A 16 -67.40 24.67 -16.07
CA CYS A 16 -66.41 23.80 -15.43
C CYS A 16 -66.82 23.48 -14.01
N MET A 17 -67.31 22.27 -13.76
CA MET A 17 -67.41 21.72 -12.40
C MET A 17 -65.98 21.45 -11.91
N LEU A 18 -65.53 22.25 -10.95
CA LEU A 18 -64.31 22.02 -10.18
C LEU A 18 -64.59 20.91 -9.17
N TRP A 19 -64.07 19.72 -9.42
CA TRP A 19 -63.98 18.64 -8.46
C TRP A 19 -62.70 18.89 -7.60
N PRO A 20 -62.79 18.93 -6.26
CA PRO A 20 -61.58 19.03 -5.46
C PRO A 20 -60.83 17.68 -5.56
N ALA A 21 -59.67 17.68 -6.17
CA ALA A 21 -58.72 16.57 -6.09
C ALA A 21 -58.19 16.48 -4.66
N VAL A 22 -58.68 15.51 -3.89
CA VAL A 22 -58.05 15.12 -2.63
C VAL A 22 -56.73 14.47 -2.99
N VAL A 23 -55.63 15.24 -2.91
CA VAL A 23 -54.27 14.71 -2.96
C VAL A 23 -54.05 14.00 -1.63
N CYS A 24 -54.19 12.66 -1.61
CA CYS A 24 -53.66 11.83 -0.54
C CYS A 24 -52.13 11.98 -0.59
N ALA A 25 -51.56 12.84 0.22
CA ALA A 25 -50.14 12.85 0.51
C ALA A 25 -49.79 11.50 1.16
N ALA A 26 -48.96 10.71 0.49
CA ALA A 26 -48.34 9.53 1.10
C ALA A 26 -47.63 9.98 2.38
N PRO A 27 -47.64 9.20 3.45
CA PRO A 27 -46.90 9.59 4.66
C PRO A 27 -45.43 9.69 4.31
N GLU A 28 -44.91 10.91 4.41
CA GLU A 28 -43.46 11.18 4.33
C GLU A 28 -42.80 10.30 5.38
N LYS A 29 -41.92 9.40 4.93
CA LYS A 29 -41.13 8.59 5.86
C LYS A 29 -40.36 9.60 6.71
N ALA A 30 -40.72 9.69 8.00
CA ALA A 30 -39.98 10.50 8.94
C ALA A 30 -38.53 10.08 8.91
N HIS A 31 -37.67 10.92 8.36
CA HIS A 31 -36.24 10.77 8.53
C HIS A 31 -35.99 10.84 10.04
N PRO A 32 -35.16 9.93 10.60
CA PRO A 32 -34.79 10.03 12.00
C PRO A 32 -34.22 11.42 12.25
N ALA A 33 -34.67 12.05 13.33
CA ALA A 33 -34.25 13.40 13.71
C ALA A 33 -32.71 13.42 13.74
N ARG A 34 -32.13 14.35 12.99
CA ARG A 34 -30.69 14.56 12.95
C ARG A 34 -30.22 14.83 14.39
N PRO A 35 -29.22 14.11 14.93
CA PRO A 35 -28.74 14.34 16.29
C PRO A 35 -28.32 15.82 16.44
N GLU A 36 -28.65 16.45 17.57
CA GLU A 36 -28.42 17.88 17.82
C GLU A 36 -26.94 18.28 17.94
N THR A 37 -26.03 17.33 18.07
CA THR A 37 -24.57 17.56 18.03
C THR A 37 -24.02 17.30 16.63
N PRO A 38 -23.29 18.26 16.04
CA PRO A 38 -22.58 18.02 14.79
C PRO A 38 -21.67 16.80 14.95
N GLN A 39 -21.97 15.72 14.24
CA GLN A 39 -21.03 14.61 14.16
C GLN A 39 -19.99 14.91 13.09
N ASP A 40 -18.72 14.77 13.47
CA ASP A 40 -17.62 14.86 12.52
C ASP A 40 -17.64 13.62 11.61
N THR A 41 -18.38 13.68 10.50
CA THR A 41 -18.42 12.68 9.44
C THR A 41 -18.01 13.33 8.12
N GLY A 42 -17.72 12.52 7.10
CA GLY A 42 -17.17 13.00 5.84
C GLY A 42 -15.63 13.07 5.89
N PHE A 43 -15.05 14.00 5.15
CA PHE A 43 -13.60 14.14 5.07
C PHE A 43 -13.07 15.03 6.21
N LEU A 44 -12.21 14.45 7.04
CA LEU A 44 -11.61 15.12 8.20
C LEU A 44 -10.12 15.35 7.99
N ASN A 45 -9.64 16.56 8.36
CA ASN A 45 -8.21 16.88 8.36
C ASN A 45 -7.52 16.22 9.56
N ARG A 46 -6.45 15.50 9.30
CA ARG A 46 -5.68 14.77 10.31
C ARG A 46 -4.21 15.16 10.30
N ARG A 47 -3.52 14.83 11.38
CA ARG A 47 -2.07 15.05 11.53
C ARG A 47 -1.45 13.88 12.27
N ILE A 48 -0.22 13.59 11.94
CA ILE A 48 0.63 12.66 12.67
C ILE A 48 2.06 13.20 12.68
N GLU A 49 2.73 13.07 13.80
CA GLU A 49 4.14 13.43 13.94
C GLU A 49 4.98 12.14 13.94
N LEU A 50 5.92 12.05 13.01
CA LEU A 50 6.88 10.96 12.93
C LEU A 50 8.29 11.54 12.79
N HIS A 51 9.21 11.10 13.62
CA HIS A 51 10.62 11.54 13.60
C HIS A 51 10.78 13.07 13.63
N GLY A 52 9.89 13.77 14.37
CA GLY A 52 9.88 15.23 14.49
C GLY A 52 9.33 15.96 13.26
N ILE A 53 8.78 15.25 12.27
CA ILE A 53 8.13 15.80 11.09
C ILE A 53 6.62 15.67 11.24
N MET A 54 5.90 16.80 11.06
CA MET A 54 4.45 16.83 11.09
C MET A 54 3.88 16.57 9.69
N TYR A 55 3.20 15.43 9.52
CA TYR A 55 2.49 15.08 8.31
C TYR A 55 1.01 15.41 8.43
N ARG A 56 0.41 15.84 7.33
CA ARG A 56 -1.03 16.11 7.22
C ARG A 56 -1.65 15.10 6.27
N PHE A 57 -2.85 14.66 6.61
CA PHE A 57 -3.59 13.70 5.81
C PHE A 57 -5.11 13.85 5.99
N GLN A 58 -5.87 13.03 5.31
CA GLN A 58 -7.33 12.99 5.42
C GLN A 58 -7.79 11.62 5.90
N VAL A 59 -8.90 11.62 6.62
CA VAL A 59 -9.70 10.43 6.85
C VAL A 59 -11.13 10.71 6.40
N TYR A 60 -11.78 9.73 5.80
CA TYR A 60 -13.21 9.78 5.53
C TYR A 60 -13.95 8.90 6.53
N LEU A 61 -14.99 9.45 7.13
CA LEU A 61 -15.92 8.73 7.99
C LEU A 61 -17.29 8.64 7.30
N PRO A 62 -17.89 7.43 7.19
CA PRO A 62 -19.22 7.26 6.63
C PRO A 62 -20.27 8.03 7.43
N GLU A 63 -21.38 8.41 6.79
CA GLU A 63 -22.46 9.16 7.43
C GLU A 63 -23.03 8.46 8.67
N ASP A 64 -23.05 7.14 8.67
CA ASP A 64 -23.53 6.30 9.78
C ASP A 64 -22.53 6.13 10.92
N TRP A 65 -21.29 6.60 10.78
CA TRP A 65 -20.30 6.47 11.86
C TRP A 65 -20.73 7.24 13.10
N ARG A 66 -20.54 6.66 14.27
CA ARG A 66 -20.87 7.27 15.57
C ARG A 66 -19.75 7.02 16.57
N ARG A 67 -19.32 8.07 17.27
CA ARG A 67 -18.22 8.00 18.24
C ARG A 67 -18.52 7.04 19.41
N ASP A 68 -19.74 7.02 19.86
CA ASP A 68 -20.18 6.22 21.03
C ASP A 68 -20.62 4.80 20.63
N ASP A 69 -20.56 4.47 19.36
CA ASP A 69 -20.90 3.15 18.85
C ASP A 69 -19.74 2.16 19.12
N GLN A 70 -20.07 0.97 19.65
CA GLN A 70 -19.11 -0.11 19.83
C GLN A 70 -18.89 -0.90 18.52
N LYS A 71 -19.52 -0.50 17.45
CA LYS A 71 -19.40 -1.12 16.12
C LYS A 71 -17.97 -0.99 15.62
N LYS A 72 -17.41 -2.13 15.17
CA LYS A 72 -16.15 -2.14 14.44
C LYS A 72 -16.39 -1.82 12.98
N TRP A 73 -15.63 -0.88 12.45
CA TRP A 73 -15.79 -0.40 11.09
C TRP A 73 -14.76 -1.00 10.13
N PRO A 74 -15.18 -1.45 8.94
CA PRO A 74 -14.22 -1.80 7.90
C PRO A 74 -13.38 -0.56 7.56
N ILE A 75 -12.07 -0.75 7.44
CA ILE A 75 -11.13 0.35 7.23
C ILE A 75 -10.27 0.11 6.00
N ILE A 76 -10.06 1.16 5.21
CA ILE A 76 -9.26 1.14 3.99
C ILE A 76 -8.07 2.08 4.16
N LEU A 77 -6.86 1.62 3.84
CA LEU A 77 -5.72 2.46 3.55
C LEU A 77 -5.67 2.72 2.04
N PHE A 78 -5.70 4.00 1.65
CA PHE A 78 -5.61 4.44 0.26
C PHE A 78 -4.32 5.19 0.00
N LEU A 79 -3.54 4.75 -0.99
CA LEU A 79 -2.33 5.40 -1.46
C LEU A 79 -2.56 6.05 -2.82
N HIS A 80 -2.37 7.37 -2.89
CA HIS A 80 -2.59 8.19 -4.08
C HIS A 80 -1.46 8.09 -5.12
N GLY A 81 -1.65 8.65 -6.30
CA GLY A 81 -0.67 8.73 -7.36
C GLY A 81 0.38 9.84 -7.17
N ARG A 82 1.31 9.95 -8.12
CA ARG A 82 2.43 10.91 -8.04
C ARG A 82 1.97 12.37 -8.03
N ARG A 83 0.86 12.70 -8.69
CA ARG A 83 0.39 14.08 -8.84
C ARG A 83 -0.20 14.66 -7.57
N GLU A 84 -0.63 13.83 -6.65
CA GLU A 84 -1.25 14.19 -5.37
C GLU A 84 -0.22 14.31 -4.23
N SER A 85 1.07 14.14 -4.55
CA SER A 85 2.16 14.35 -3.58
C SER A 85 2.23 15.78 -3.10
N GLY A 86 2.54 15.96 -1.82
CA GLY A 86 2.62 17.28 -1.17
C GLY A 86 2.73 17.18 0.34
N SER A 87 2.45 18.26 1.04
CA SER A 87 2.51 18.33 2.50
C SER A 87 1.29 19.02 3.14
N GLU A 88 0.34 19.48 2.33
CA GLU A 88 -0.84 20.20 2.76
C GLU A 88 -1.99 19.30 3.23
N GLY A 89 -1.93 18.01 2.89
CA GLY A 89 -2.89 17.00 3.34
C GLY A 89 -4.23 17.04 2.60
N MET A 90 -4.28 17.51 1.33
CA MET A 90 -5.54 17.70 0.62
C MET A 90 -5.60 17.05 -0.78
N TRP A 91 -4.51 17.07 -1.55
CA TRP A 91 -4.52 16.65 -2.96
C TRP A 91 -4.91 15.18 -3.16
N GLN A 92 -4.56 14.32 -2.21
CA GLN A 92 -4.91 12.90 -2.25
C GLN A 92 -6.43 12.63 -2.26
N THR A 93 -7.25 13.61 -1.89
CA THR A 93 -8.70 13.49 -1.94
C THR A 93 -9.33 13.93 -3.27
N GLN A 94 -8.54 14.36 -4.24
CA GLN A 94 -9.07 14.84 -5.51
C GLN A 94 -9.31 13.72 -6.52
N ILE A 95 -8.92 12.49 -6.21
CA ILE A 95 -8.82 11.41 -7.17
C ILE A 95 -9.18 10.04 -6.55
N GLY A 96 -9.48 9.08 -7.38
CA GLY A 96 -9.62 7.68 -7.00
C GLY A 96 -10.77 7.43 -6.04
N ILE A 97 -10.49 6.73 -4.94
CA ILE A 97 -11.54 6.34 -3.98
C ILE A 97 -12.28 7.54 -3.37
N ALA A 98 -11.60 8.67 -3.17
CA ALA A 98 -12.24 9.85 -2.60
C ALA A 98 -13.25 10.50 -3.56
N GLU A 99 -13.01 10.43 -4.86
CA GLU A 99 -13.97 10.82 -5.89
C GLU A 99 -15.16 9.87 -5.90
N ALA A 100 -14.94 8.56 -5.88
CA ALA A 100 -15.99 7.55 -5.85
C ALA A 100 -16.89 7.68 -4.60
N VAL A 101 -16.28 7.96 -3.44
CA VAL A 101 -17.02 8.22 -2.18
C VAL A 101 -17.90 9.47 -2.29
N ARG A 102 -17.41 10.57 -2.87
CA ARG A 102 -18.24 11.77 -3.06
C ARG A 102 -19.42 11.54 -4.00
N ASN A 103 -19.22 10.73 -5.05
CA ASN A 103 -20.26 10.44 -6.02
C ASN A 103 -21.30 9.44 -5.48
N HIS A 104 -20.86 8.47 -4.68
CA HIS A 104 -21.68 7.34 -4.21
C HIS A 104 -21.35 6.97 -2.77
N PRO A 105 -21.58 7.87 -1.78
CA PRO A 105 -21.21 7.62 -0.37
C PRO A 105 -21.89 6.38 0.22
N ASP A 106 -23.07 6.05 -0.26
CA ASP A 106 -23.85 4.88 0.15
C ASP A 106 -23.19 3.54 -0.20
N ARG A 107 -22.28 3.53 -1.20
CA ARG A 107 -21.54 2.33 -1.59
C ARG A 107 -20.28 2.09 -0.74
N TRP A 108 -19.83 3.10 0.01
CA TRP A 108 -18.56 3.08 0.73
C TRP A 108 -18.71 3.20 2.24
N PRO A 109 -19.28 2.18 2.91
CA PRO A 109 -19.45 2.17 4.37
C PRO A 109 -18.14 1.82 5.09
N PHE A 110 -17.07 2.55 4.80
CA PHE A 110 -15.72 2.32 5.30
C PHE A 110 -15.17 3.57 5.96
N VAL A 111 -14.36 3.41 6.98
CA VAL A 111 -13.38 4.42 7.36
C VAL A 111 -12.25 4.37 6.32
N ILE A 112 -11.87 5.51 5.72
CA ILE A 112 -10.84 5.52 4.68
C ILE A 112 -9.72 6.46 5.09
N VAL A 113 -8.53 5.92 5.29
CA VAL A 113 -7.32 6.65 5.66
C VAL A 113 -6.53 6.98 4.40
N MET A 114 -6.27 8.25 4.20
CA MET A 114 -5.65 8.81 3.00
C MET A 114 -4.43 9.66 3.38
N PRO A 115 -3.28 9.03 3.68
CA PRO A 115 -2.03 9.75 3.90
C PRO A 115 -1.57 10.46 2.62
N GLN A 116 -0.69 11.45 2.76
CA GLN A 116 -0.10 12.16 1.62
C GLN A 116 1.41 11.94 1.59
N CYS A 117 1.89 11.37 0.49
CA CYS A 117 3.30 11.20 0.20
C CYS A 117 3.95 12.56 -0.09
N LEU A 118 5.13 12.81 0.42
CA LEU A 118 5.87 14.05 0.17
C LEU A 118 6.23 14.19 -1.33
N LEU A 119 6.33 15.43 -1.79
CA LEU A 119 6.67 15.72 -3.19
C LEU A 119 8.05 15.17 -3.61
N SER A 120 9.00 15.13 -2.68
CA SER A 120 10.37 14.61 -2.88
C SER A 120 10.50 13.11 -2.69
N ALA A 121 9.43 12.39 -2.33
CA ALA A 121 9.44 10.99 -1.96
C ALA A 121 8.55 10.13 -2.87
N HIS A 122 8.60 8.82 -2.66
CA HIS A 122 7.74 7.83 -3.30
C HIS A 122 7.10 6.92 -2.24
N TRP A 123 5.97 6.31 -2.55
CA TRP A 123 5.32 5.37 -1.64
C TRP A 123 6.14 4.08 -1.38
N THR A 124 7.21 3.86 -2.12
CA THR A 124 8.15 2.76 -1.87
C THR A 124 9.29 3.14 -0.91
N ASP A 125 9.38 4.41 -0.54
CA ASP A 125 10.38 4.88 0.43
C ASP A 125 9.97 4.44 1.85
N PRO A 126 10.90 3.93 2.67
CA PRO A 126 10.60 3.42 4.01
C PRO A 126 9.81 4.38 4.88
N ASP A 127 10.21 5.66 4.93
CA ASP A 127 9.56 6.69 5.73
C ASP A 127 8.09 6.92 5.29
N MET A 128 7.79 6.75 3.99
CA MET A 128 6.44 6.91 3.46
C MET A 128 5.57 5.67 3.71
N LEU A 129 6.17 4.48 3.69
CA LEU A 129 5.49 3.24 4.10
C LEU A 129 5.18 3.28 5.60
N GLU A 130 6.12 3.75 6.43
CA GLU A 130 5.91 3.95 7.86
C GLU A 130 4.80 4.97 8.13
N LEU A 131 4.82 6.12 7.45
CA LEU A 131 3.75 7.13 7.51
C LEU A 131 2.38 6.52 7.20
N ALA A 132 2.29 5.72 6.15
CA ALA A 132 1.04 5.11 5.73
C ALA A 132 0.49 4.15 6.80
N MET A 133 1.36 3.31 7.38
CA MET A 133 0.99 2.36 8.42
C MET A 133 0.65 3.07 9.75
N ALA A 134 1.45 4.05 10.15
CA ALA A 134 1.20 4.82 11.38
C ALA A 134 -0.11 5.61 11.31
N ALA A 135 -0.43 6.21 10.15
CA ALA A 135 -1.71 6.85 9.93
C ALA A 135 -2.88 5.84 10.00
N LEU A 136 -2.73 4.66 9.38
CA LEU A 136 -3.73 3.59 9.47
C LEU A 136 -3.95 3.14 10.92
N ASP A 137 -2.89 2.94 11.69
CA ASP A 137 -2.98 2.48 13.08
C ASP A 137 -3.60 3.53 13.99
N GLN A 138 -3.21 4.80 13.83
CA GLN A 138 -3.81 5.92 14.56
C GLN A 138 -5.33 6.00 14.33
N GLU A 139 -5.76 5.98 13.07
CA GLU A 139 -7.17 6.13 12.73
C GLU A 139 -7.98 4.85 13.03
N SER A 140 -7.35 3.67 12.94
CA SER A 140 -7.98 2.41 13.37
C SER A 140 -8.29 2.41 14.86
N ALA A 141 -7.40 2.94 15.68
CA ALA A 141 -7.61 3.07 17.12
C ALA A 141 -8.70 4.10 17.45
N GLU A 142 -8.68 5.26 16.80
CA GLU A 142 -9.62 6.34 17.08
C GLU A 142 -11.03 6.06 16.55
N PHE A 143 -11.15 5.48 15.36
CA PHE A 143 -12.45 5.30 14.68
C PHE A 143 -12.98 3.86 14.70
N HIS A 144 -12.50 3.06 15.64
CA HIS A 144 -12.96 1.67 15.83
C HIS A 144 -12.76 0.78 14.60
N GLY A 145 -11.61 0.90 13.92
CA GLY A 145 -11.26 0.04 12.79
C GLY A 145 -11.33 -1.44 13.16
N ASP A 146 -11.85 -2.24 12.22
CA ASP A 146 -11.93 -3.69 12.38
C ASP A 146 -10.66 -4.34 11.83
N PRO A 147 -9.80 -4.92 12.66
CA PRO A 147 -8.58 -5.56 12.18
C PRO A 147 -8.85 -6.74 11.24
N ALA A 148 -10.01 -7.39 11.34
CA ALA A 148 -10.40 -8.44 10.41
C ALA A 148 -10.91 -7.92 9.06
N ARG A 149 -11.22 -6.65 8.95
CA ARG A 149 -11.71 -5.98 7.75
C ARG A 149 -10.87 -4.73 7.43
N THR A 150 -9.55 -4.92 7.40
CA THR A 150 -8.58 -3.90 7.00
C THR A 150 -8.16 -4.15 5.56
N TYR A 151 -8.33 -3.17 4.71
CA TYR A 151 -8.09 -3.28 3.27
C TYR A 151 -7.03 -2.29 2.81
N LEU A 152 -6.37 -2.64 1.71
CA LEU A 152 -5.33 -1.82 1.08
C LEU A 152 -5.71 -1.53 -0.36
N THR A 153 -5.58 -0.26 -0.75
CA THR A 153 -5.78 0.12 -2.15
C THR A 153 -4.87 1.27 -2.55
N GLY A 154 -4.50 1.31 -3.81
CA GLY A 154 -3.68 2.38 -4.35
C GLY A 154 -3.74 2.46 -5.86
N LEU A 155 -3.37 3.63 -6.39
CA LEU A 155 -3.33 3.88 -7.82
C LEU A 155 -1.96 4.40 -8.26
N SER A 156 -1.50 4.01 -9.45
CA SER A 156 -0.23 4.48 -10.03
C SER A 156 0.92 4.31 -9.02
N MET A 157 1.59 5.40 -8.62
CA MET A 157 2.64 5.39 -7.58
C MET A 157 2.16 4.76 -6.26
N GLY A 158 0.91 4.99 -5.87
CA GLY A 158 0.31 4.37 -4.67
C GLY A 158 0.11 2.87 -4.79
N GLY A 159 -0.06 2.37 -6.01
CA GLY A 159 -0.12 0.93 -6.25
C GLY A 159 1.22 0.23 -6.02
N TYR A 160 2.35 0.87 -6.39
CA TYR A 160 3.69 0.36 -6.06
C TYR A 160 3.88 0.28 -4.54
N GLY A 161 3.51 1.36 -3.80
CA GLY A 161 3.54 1.34 -2.34
C GLY A 161 2.60 0.29 -1.74
N SER A 162 1.43 0.06 -2.36
CA SER A 162 0.50 -0.98 -1.93
C SER A 162 1.11 -2.37 -2.07
N TRP A 163 1.86 -2.64 -3.12
CA TRP A 163 2.59 -3.89 -3.26
C TRP A 163 3.66 -4.06 -2.18
N GLU A 164 4.43 -3.00 -1.86
CA GLU A 164 5.41 -3.04 -0.77
C GLU A 164 4.75 -3.30 0.58
N LEU A 165 3.66 -2.60 0.90
CA LEU A 165 2.94 -2.83 2.15
C LEU A 165 2.31 -4.23 2.21
N ALA A 166 1.81 -4.73 1.09
CA ALA A 166 1.26 -6.08 1.03
C ALA A 166 2.31 -7.15 1.31
N ARG A 167 3.50 -7.00 0.70
CA ARG A 167 4.63 -7.90 0.91
C ARG A 167 5.18 -7.85 2.34
N ALA A 168 5.31 -6.64 2.89
CA ALA A 168 5.86 -6.44 4.23
C ALA A 168 4.87 -6.83 5.36
N ASN A 169 3.56 -6.82 5.09
CA ASN A 169 2.52 -7.06 6.09
C ASN A 169 1.46 -8.06 5.56
N PRO A 170 1.84 -9.31 5.22
CA PRO A 170 0.96 -10.24 4.47
C PRO A 170 -0.30 -10.65 5.22
N HIS A 171 -0.33 -10.54 6.56
CA HIS A 171 -1.48 -10.93 7.38
C HIS A 171 -2.37 -9.75 7.80
N ARG A 172 -2.01 -8.54 7.39
CA ARG A 172 -2.75 -7.32 7.76
C ARG A 172 -4.00 -7.11 6.91
N TRP A 173 -4.00 -7.57 5.68
CA TRP A 173 -4.97 -7.19 4.66
C TRP A 173 -6.02 -8.26 4.42
N ALA A 174 -7.29 -7.89 4.56
CA ALA A 174 -8.42 -8.77 4.22
C ALA A 174 -8.61 -8.88 2.71
N ALA A 175 -8.32 -7.82 1.96
CA ALA A 175 -8.24 -7.79 0.51
C ALA A 175 -7.45 -6.56 0.03
N ILE A 176 -6.94 -6.62 -1.21
CA ILE A 176 -6.10 -5.59 -1.82
C ILE A 176 -6.66 -5.25 -3.21
N ALA A 177 -6.82 -3.95 -3.52
CA ALA A 177 -7.25 -3.49 -4.83
C ALA A 177 -6.24 -2.48 -5.40
N ILE A 178 -5.69 -2.74 -6.59
CA ILE A 178 -4.62 -1.91 -7.17
C ILE A 178 -4.98 -1.51 -8.59
N ALA A 179 -4.86 -0.22 -8.89
CA ALA A 179 -5.15 0.34 -10.21
C ALA A 179 -3.90 0.94 -10.88
N ALA A 180 -3.71 0.64 -12.18
CA ALA A 180 -2.69 1.23 -13.06
C ALA A 180 -1.28 1.18 -12.48
N SER A 181 -0.83 0.04 -11.97
CA SER A 181 0.44 -0.10 -11.26
C SER A 181 1.16 -1.42 -11.57
N GLY A 182 2.34 -1.56 -11.01
CA GLY A 182 3.20 -2.74 -11.11
C GLY A 182 4.22 -2.76 -9.97
N VAL A 183 5.29 -3.52 -10.17
CA VAL A 183 6.40 -3.63 -9.20
C VAL A 183 7.75 -3.13 -9.77
N PHE A 184 7.77 -2.68 -11.00
CA PHE A 184 8.98 -2.18 -11.66
C PHE A 184 8.88 -0.67 -11.91
N TRP A 185 9.78 0.10 -11.35
CA TRP A 185 9.88 1.56 -11.58
C TRP A 185 10.56 1.93 -12.91
N SER A 186 10.99 0.96 -13.70
CA SER A 186 11.68 1.22 -14.97
C SER A 186 10.68 1.25 -16.12
N TYR A 187 10.80 2.27 -16.96
CA TYR A 187 10.15 2.34 -18.28
C TYR A 187 10.84 1.46 -19.32
N GLU A 188 11.97 0.82 -18.97
CA GLU A 188 12.77 -0.04 -19.88
C GLU A 188 12.36 -1.49 -19.69
N PRO A 189 11.61 -2.09 -20.65
CA PRO A 189 11.15 -3.49 -20.55
C PRO A 189 12.30 -4.50 -20.39
N ASP A 190 13.50 -4.20 -20.91
CA ASP A 190 14.66 -5.08 -20.83
C ASP A 190 15.19 -5.22 -19.39
N ARG A 191 15.00 -4.20 -18.55
CA ARG A 191 15.34 -4.28 -17.12
C ARG A 191 14.39 -5.20 -16.35
N TRP A 192 13.16 -5.40 -16.83
CA TRP A 192 12.21 -6.30 -16.18
C TRP A 192 12.65 -7.78 -16.30
N GLN A 193 13.45 -8.14 -17.32
CA GLN A 193 14.00 -9.48 -17.43
C GLN A 193 15.07 -9.75 -16.36
N GLN A 194 15.82 -8.73 -15.96
CA GLN A 194 16.83 -8.82 -14.90
C GLN A 194 16.19 -8.95 -13.50
N ALA A 195 15.00 -8.40 -13.32
CA ALA A 195 14.21 -8.48 -12.10
C ALA A 195 13.05 -9.50 -12.24
N SER A 196 13.23 -10.54 -13.04
CA SER A 196 12.17 -11.51 -13.39
C SER A 196 11.59 -12.29 -12.19
N THR A 197 12.30 -12.33 -11.05
CA THR A 197 11.86 -13.00 -9.83
C THR A 197 10.89 -12.16 -8.99
N LEU A 198 10.92 -10.83 -9.12
CA LEU A 198 10.11 -9.92 -8.28
C LEU A 198 8.62 -10.27 -8.25
N PRO A 199 7.90 -10.44 -9.37
CA PRO A 199 6.48 -10.77 -9.32
C PRO A 199 6.20 -12.06 -8.53
N ALA A 200 7.07 -13.09 -8.68
CA ALA A 200 6.95 -14.33 -7.95
C ALA A 200 7.25 -14.19 -6.45
N GLU A 201 8.15 -13.29 -6.08
CA GLU A 201 8.47 -12.97 -4.68
C GLU A 201 7.28 -12.29 -4.01
N TYR A 202 6.67 -11.28 -4.65
CA TYR A 202 5.47 -10.63 -4.15
C TYR A 202 4.30 -11.60 -4.07
N ALA A 203 4.08 -12.42 -5.08
CA ALA A 203 3.01 -13.42 -5.09
C ALA A 203 3.14 -14.40 -3.91
N ARG A 204 4.36 -14.87 -3.62
CA ARG A 204 4.62 -15.74 -2.47
C ARG A 204 4.41 -15.05 -1.14
N ALA A 205 4.88 -13.80 -1.00
CA ALA A 205 4.77 -13.04 0.24
C ALA A 205 3.32 -12.69 0.57
N VAL A 206 2.55 -12.23 -0.42
CA VAL A 206 1.13 -11.88 -0.27
C VAL A 206 0.25 -13.13 -0.10
N GLY A 207 0.68 -14.25 -0.71
CA GLY A 207 0.03 -15.54 -0.53
C GLY A 207 -1.40 -15.59 -1.02
N HIS A 208 -2.32 -16.02 -0.16
CA HIS A 208 -3.73 -16.18 -0.49
C HIS A 208 -4.60 -14.94 -0.24
N THR A 209 -4.02 -13.81 0.20
CA THR A 209 -4.77 -12.56 0.35
C THR A 209 -5.45 -12.20 -0.98
N PRO A 210 -6.77 -11.99 -1.01
CA PRO A 210 -7.47 -11.66 -2.24
C PRO A 210 -6.98 -10.36 -2.86
N VAL A 211 -6.64 -10.38 -4.15
CA VAL A 211 -6.16 -9.23 -4.91
C VAL A 211 -7.06 -8.97 -6.11
N TRP A 212 -7.37 -7.68 -6.36
CA TRP A 212 -8.06 -7.27 -7.57
C TRP A 212 -7.26 -6.16 -8.28
N LEU A 213 -6.77 -6.47 -9.47
CA LEU A 213 -6.02 -5.55 -10.32
C LEU A 213 -6.92 -4.93 -11.37
N PHE A 214 -6.67 -3.64 -11.62
CA PHE A 214 -7.32 -2.87 -12.68
C PHE A 214 -6.26 -2.15 -13.52
N HIS A 215 -6.40 -2.19 -14.86
CA HIS A 215 -5.46 -1.49 -15.73
C HIS A 215 -6.15 -1.03 -17.02
N GLY A 216 -5.69 0.10 -17.59
CA GLY A 216 -6.10 0.54 -18.93
C GLY A 216 -5.26 -0.13 -20.01
N SER A 217 -5.88 -0.67 -21.06
CA SER A 217 -5.16 -1.39 -22.12
C SER A 217 -4.24 -0.51 -22.97
N LEU A 218 -4.48 0.81 -22.95
CA LEU A 218 -3.69 1.82 -23.67
C LEU A 218 -2.81 2.66 -22.73
N ASP A 219 -2.57 2.20 -21.50
CA ASP A 219 -1.69 2.88 -20.55
C ASP A 219 -0.24 2.88 -21.06
N THR A 220 0.29 4.09 -21.30
CA THR A 220 1.66 4.33 -21.76
C THR A 220 2.56 4.86 -20.64
N THR A 221 2.00 5.15 -19.45
CA THR A 221 2.73 5.63 -18.27
C THR A 221 3.24 4.46 -17.43
N VAL A 222 2.34 3.54 -17.10
CA VAL A 222 2.67 2.24 -16.51
C VAL A 222 2.10 1.19 -17.46
N LEU A 223 2.99 0.41 -18.08
CA LEU A 223 2.54 -0.54 -19.10
C LEU A 223 1.65 -1.63 -18.50
N PRO A 224 0.51 -1.99 -19.13
CA PRO A 224 -0.41 -3.02 -18.63
C PRO A 224 0.25 -4.38 -18.41
N ARG A 225 1.38 -4.61 -19.11
CA ARG A 225 2.21 -5.81 -18.93
C ARG A 225 2.67 -5.98 -17.49
N GLN A 226 2.86 -4.90 -16.73
CA GLN A 226 3.25 -5.01 -15.31
C GLN A 226 2.18 -5.70 -14.47
N SER A 227 0.92 -5.29 -14.62
CA SER A 227 -0.20 -5.97 -13.97
C SER A 227 -0.39 -7.40 -14.48
N GLN A 228 -0.14 -7.65 -15.78
CA GLN A 228 -0.20 -9.00 -16.33
C GLN A 228 0.88 -9.91 -15.69
N LEU A 229 2.12 -9.43 -15.53
CA LEU A 229 3.18 -10.19 -14.88
C LEU A 229 2.84 -10.52 -13.43
N MET A 230 2.23 -9.59 -12.70
CA MET A 230 1.77 -9.85 -11.34
C MET A 230 0.64 -10.87 -11.32
N PHE A 231 -0.34 -10.74 -12.23
CA PHE A 231 -1.43 -11.71 -12.34
C PHE A 231 -0.91 -13.11 -12.63
N ASP A 232 -0.01 -13.26 -13.61
CA ASP A 232 0.57 -14.55 -14.00
C ASP A 232 1.34 -15.19 -12.83
N ALA A 233 2.16 -14.40 -12.13
CA ALA A 233 2.92 -14.88 -10.97
C ALA A 233 2.03 -15.35 -9.80
N PHE A 234 0.93 -14.64 -9.55
CA PHE A 234 -0.04 -15.07 -8.54
C PHE A 234 -0.78 -16.34 -8.94
N GLN A 235 -1.13 -16.48 -10.23
CA GLN A 235 -1.75 -17.71 -10.74
C GLN A 235 -0.80 -18.90 -10.59
N GLU A 236 0.48 -18.72 -10.94
CA GLU A 236 1.52 -19.75 -10.79
C GLU A 236 1.76 -20.14 -9.32
N ALA A 237 1.66 -19.17 -8.41
CA ALA A 237 1.78 -19.40 -6.97
C ALA A 237 0.51 -19.96 -6.31
N GLY A 238 -0.60 -20.13 -7.04
CA GLY A 238 -1.90 -20.54 -6.49
C GLY A 238 -2.59 -19.45 -5.66
N GLY A 239 -2.23 -18.18 -5.86
CA GLY A 239 -2.80 -17.03 -5.17
C GLY A 239 -4.21 -16.68 -5.65
N ASN A 240 -4.94 -15.91 -4.83
CA ASN A 240 -6.30 -15.46 -5.15
C ASN A 240 -6.24 -14.07 -5.82
N ILE A 241 -6.21 -14.03 -7.13
CA ILE A 241 -6.08 -12.78 -7.88
C ILE A 241 -7.09 -12.66 -9.02
N ARG A 242 -7.59 -11.43 -9.24
CA ARG A 242 -8.41 -11.03 -10.38
C ARG A 242 -7.70 -9.91 -11.14
N PHE A 243 -7.87 -9.88 -12.47
CA PHE A 243 -7.32 -8.81 -13.29
C PHE A 243 -8.38 -8.32 -14.30
N TRP A 244 -8.70 -7.03 -14.21
CA TRP A 244 -9.58 -6.35 -15.16
C TRP A 244 -8.79 -5.38 -16.02
N LEU A 245 -8.70 -5.70 -17.31
CA LEU A 245 -8.07 -4.87 -18.32
C LEU A 245 -9.18 -4.09 -19.07
N TYR A 246 -9.27 -2.80 -18.76
CA TYR A 246 -10.24 -1.92 -19.42
C TYR A 246 -9.78 -1.56 -20.80
N GLN A 247 -10.50 -2.06 -21.82
CA GLN A 247 -10.19 -1.80 -23.22
C GLN A 247 -10.35 -0.31 -23.57
N GLY A 248 -9.34 0.25 -24.23
CA GLY A 248 -9.33 1.64 -24.69
C GLY A 248 -9.04 2.69 -23.63
N LEU A 249 -8.89 2.33 -22.34
CA LEU A 249 -8.51 3.28 -21.30
C LEU A 249 -6.99 3.46 -21.22
N LEU A 250 -6.60 4.69 -20.89
CA LEU A 250 -5.23 5.11 -20.63
C LEU A 250 -4.85 4.88 -19.15
N HIS A 251 -3.88 5.66 -18.65
CA HIS A 251 -3.35 5.54 -17.29
C HIS A 251 -4.40 5.84 -16.20
N ASP A 252 -5.36 6.71 -16.45
CA ASP A 252 -6.38 7.16 -15.51
C ASP A 252 -7.55 6.16 -15.32
N CYS A 253 -7.31 4.89 -15.57
CA CYS A 253 -8.32 3.83 -15.43
C CYS A 253 -8.89 3.69 -14.00
N TRP A 254 -8.24 4.26 -13.00
CA TRP A 254 -8.70 4.24 -11.60
C TRP A 254 -10.05 4.91 -11.38
N THR A 255 -10.41 5.94 -12.16
CA THR A 255 -11.75 6.54 -12.09
C THR A 255 -12.80 5.46 -12.33
N ARG A 256 -12.60 4.65 -13.38
CA ARG A 256 -13.47 3.51 -13.66
C ARG A 256 -13.40 2.41 -12.62
N ALA A 257 -12.20 2.10 -12.13
CA ALA A 257 -11.97 1.03 -11.16
C ALA A 257 -12.68 1.30 -9.82
N TYR A 258 -12.57 2.52 -9.28
CA TYR A 258 -13.25 2.87 -8.04
C TYR A 258 -14.75 3.15 -8.20
N ASP A 259 -15.23 3.41 -9.41
CA ASP A 259 -16.67 3.50 -9.72
C ASP A 259 -17.33 2.12 -9.94
N GLU A 260 -16.56 1.03 -10.00
CA GLU A 260 -17.11 -0.31 -10.12
C GLU A 260 -18.00 -0.65 -8.92
N PRO A 261 -19.31 -0.92 -9.15
CA PRO A 261 -20.26 -1.15 -8.06
C PRO A 261 -19.91 -2.37 -7.20
N ASP A 262 -19.19 -3.32 -7.80
CA ASP A 262 -18.82 -4.57 -7.12
C ASP A 262 -17.56 -4.43 -6.26
N LEU A 263 -16.74 -3.40 -6.44
CA LEU A 263 -15.49 -3.25 -5.67
C LEU A 263 -15.74 -3.10 -4.16
N PRO A 264 -16.61 -2.19 -3.69
CA PRO A 264 -16.89 -2.09 -2.24
C PRO A 264 -17.50 -3.37 -1.66
N ARG A 265 -18.40 -4.03 -2.40
CA ARG A 265 -19.01 -5.30 -1.98
C ARG A 265 -17.99 -6.41 -1.91
N TRP A 266 -17.09 -6.47 -2.90
CA TRP A 266 -16.02 -7.45 -2.95
C TRP A 266 -15.07 -7.28 -1.76
N LEU A 267 -14.67 -6.05 -1.43
CA LEU A 267 -13.87 -5.78 -0.24
C LEU A 267 -14.59 -6.31 1.01
N LEU A 268 -15.86 -5.92 1.23
CA LEU A 268 -16.65 -6.34 2.41
C LEU A 268 -16.89 -7.86 2.50
N ALA A 269 -16.80 -8.58 1.40
CA ALA A 269 -16.94 -10.04 1.39
C ALA A 269 -15.69 -10.77 1.91
N HIS A 270 -14.57 -10.06 2.11
CA HIS A 270 -13.31 -10.64 2.56
C HIS A 270 -12.95 -10.20 3.96
N HIS A 271 -12.43 -11.14 4.73
CA HIS A 271 -11.97 -10.92 6.11
C HIS A 271 -10.62 -11.62 6.28
N THR A 272 -9.73 -11.03 7.06
CA THR A 272 -8.57 -11.79 7.55
C THR A 272 -9.10 -12.92 8.45
N PRO A 273 -8.52 -14.12 8.38
CA PRO A 273 -8.82 -15.14 9.38
C PRO A 273 -8.61 -14.52 10.77
N VAL A 274 -9.59 -14.63 11.65
CA VAL A 274 -9.38 -14.28 13.04
C VAL A 274 -8.49 -15.38 13.63
N VAL A 275 -7.20 -15.15 13.53
CA VAL A 275 -6.27 -15.93 14.34
C VAL A 275 -6.45 -15.39 15.76
N HIS A 276 -7.02 -16.22 16.64
CA HIS A 276 -7.01 -15.96 18.07
C HIS A 276 -5.57 -16.13 18.59
N GLU A 277 -4.68 -15.28 18.10
CA GLU A 277 -3.37 -15.13 18.70
C GLU A 277 -3.52 -14.18 19.88
N THR A 278 -3.22 -14.68 21.05
CA THR A 278 -3.06 -13.81 22.22
C THR A 278 -2.00 -12.74 21.86
N LEU A 279 -2.22 -11.51 22.33
CA LEU A 279 -1.32 -10.36 22.06
C LEU A 279 0.18 -10.69 22.33
N ALA A 280 0.46 -11.70 23.16
CA ALA A 280 1.78 -12.21 23.45
C ALA A 280 2.44 -12.95 22.26
N GLU A 281 1.67 -13.62 21.40
CA GLU A 281 2.23 -14.30 20.21
C GLU A 281 2.47 -13.30 19.05
N PHE A 282 1.65 -12.25 18.94
CA PHE A 282 1.85 -11.18 17.94
C PHE A 282 3.12 -10.34 18.21
N LEU A 283 3.48 -10.16 19.50
CA LEU A 283 4.71 -9.46 19.92
C LEU A 283 5.96 -10.35 19.81
N MET A 284 5.81 -11.64 19.49
CA MET A 284 6.91 -12.62 19.44
C MET A 284 7.25 -13.11 18.02
N ILE A 285 6.60 -12.59 16.96
CA ILE A 285 7.09 -12.84 15.61
C ILE A 285 8.28 -11.90 15.42
N PRO A 286 9.51 -12.40 15.39
CA PRO A 286 10.66 -11.57 15.08
C PRO A 286 10.43 -10.95 13.70
N LEU A 287 10.64 -9.66 13.56
CA LEU A 287 10.65 -8.95 12.27
C LEU A 287 11.71 -9.53 11.30
N HIS A 288 12.54 -10.42 11.81
CA HIS A 288 13.58 -11.16 11.11
C HIS A 288 13.46 -12.65 11.44
N PRO A 289 13.78 -13.56 10.51
CA PRO A 289 13.91 -14.97 10.84
C PRO A 289 14.84 -15.12 12.05
N PRO A 290 14.58 -16.04 12.98
CA PRO A 290 15.41 -16.20 14.16
C PRO A 290 16.85 -16.43 13.73
N ALA A 291 17.77 -15.67 14.30
CA ALA A 291 19.20 -15.79 14.03
C ALA A 291 19.62 -17.26 14.18
N ILE A 292 20.14 -17.82 13.12
CA ILE A 292 20.65 -19.22 13.17
C ILE A 292 21.99 -19.26 13.89
N LYS A 293 22.27 -20.37 14.56
CA LYS A 293 23.61 -20.60 15.12
C LYS A 293 24.57 -21.00 14.00
N VAL A 294 25.54 -20.14 13.73
CA VAL A 294 26.67 -20.41 12.83
C VAL A 294 27.87 -20.81 13.67
N THR A 295 28.61 -21.84 13.25
CA THR A 295 29.76 -22.32 14.02
C THR A 295 30.93 -21.32 13.95
N ALA A 296 31.78 -21.29 14.98
CA ALA A 296 32.96 -20.43 15.02
C ALA A 296 33.84 -20.61 13.76
N GLN A 297 34.00 -21.85 13.25
CA GLN A 297 34.77 -22.14 12.04
C GLN A 297 34.13 -21.51 10.79
N GLN A 298 32.80 -21.52 10.69
CA GLN A 298 32.06 -20.87 9.60
C GLN A 298 32.23 -19.36 9.67
N LEU A 299 32.07 -18.74 10.85
CA LEU A 299 32.27 -17.31 11.07
C LEU A 299 33.72 -16.89 10.75
N ASP A 300 34.72 -17.68 11.18
CA ASP A 300 36.13 -17.41 10.86
C ASP A 300 36.41 -17.44 9.37
N SER A 301 35.71 -18.25 8.60
CA SER A 301 35.87 -18.30 7.13
C SER A 301 35.42 -16.99 6.45
N LEU A 302 34.49 -16.27 7.06
CA LEU A 302 33.96 -14.98 6.58
C LEU A 302 34.85 -13.81 6.95
N ALA A 303 35.63 -13.93 8.03
CA ALA A 303 36.49 -12.87 8.50
C ALA A 303 37.55 -12.44 7.46
N GLY A 304 37.85 -11.14 7.44
CA GLY A 304 38.82 -10.57 6.50
C GLY A 304 38.59 -9.08 6.26
N GLN A 305 39.44 -8.52 5.41
CA GLN A 305 39.26 -7.15 4.91
C GLN A 305 38.64 -7.19 3.52
N TYR A 306 37.74 -6.25 3.27
CA TYR A 306 37.00 -6.17 2.02
C TYR A 306 37.05 -4.74 1.48
N ARG A 307 37.13 -4.59 0.16
CA ARG A 307 37.15 -3.29 -0.53
C ARG A 307 36.11 -3.26 -1.63
N GLU A 308 35.36 -2.20 -1.68
CA GLU A 308 34.53 -1.88 -2.84
C GLU A 308 35.43 -1.43 -4.01
N PRO A 309 35.24 -1.96 -5.25
CA PRO A 309 36.14 -1.68 -6.37
C PRO A 309 36.29 -0.19 -6.73
N ASN A 310 35.26 0.61 -6.49
CA ASN A 310 35.19 2.04 -6.87
C ASN A 310 35.32 3.01 -5.69
N ALA A 311 35.55 2.52 -4.45
CA ALA A 311 35.67 3.36 -3.26
C ALA A 311 37.04 3.27 -2.59
N HIS A 312 37.41 4.29 -1.81
CA HIS A 312 38.69 4.36 -1.09
C HIS A 312 38.64 3.72 0.30
N GLY A 313 37.53 3.09 0.67
CA GLY A 313 37.33 2.51 2.00
C GLY A 313 37.63 1.02 2.07
N VAL A 314 37.97 0.55 3.28
CA VAL A 314 38.13 -0.86 3.62
C VAL A 314 37.20 -1.16 4.79
N ALA A 315 36.31 -2.14 4.59
CA ALA A 315 35.52 -2.74 5.66
C ALA A 315 36.28 -3.93 6.24
N THR A 316 36.17 -4.16 7.55
CA THR A 316 36.75 -5.32 8.20
C THR A 316 35.65 -6.15 8.83
N ILE A 317 35.53 -7.40 8.39
CA ILE A 317 34.66 -8.40 9.02
C ILE A 317 35.50 -9.22 9.98
N TYR A 318 35.06 -9.35 11.24
CA TYR A 318 35.79 -10.12 12.27
C TYR A 318 34.79 -10.77 13.22
N ARG A 319 35.25 -11.78 13.97
CA ARG A 319 34.47 -12.50 14.95
C ARG A 319 34.92 -12.16 16.38
N GLU A 320 33.94 -11.93 17.26
CA GLU A 320 34.12 -11.94 18.70
C GLU A 320 33.15 -12.94 19.34
N GLY A 321 33.65 -13.95 20.03
CA GLY A 321 32.83 -15.02 20.58
C GLY A 321 32.09 -15.79 19.48
N ASP A 322 30.77 -15.83 19.58
CA ASP A 322 29.87 -16.51 18.60
C ASP A 322 29.20 -15.53 17.65
N GLN A 323 29.66 -14.29 17.57
CA GLN A 323 29.07 -13.23 16.76
C GLN A 323 30.08 -12.67 15.75
N LEU A 324 29.56 -12.29 14.56
CA LEU A 324 30.29 -11.60 13.51
C LEU A 324 30.06 -10.09 13.64
N PHE A 325 31.09 -9.31 13.41
CA PHE A 325 31.08 -7.86 13.42
C PHE A 325 31.63 -7.29 12.12
N GLU A 326 31.06 -6.17 11.71
CA GLU A 326 31.60 -5.36 10.63
C GLU A 326 32.12 -4.04 11.20
N LYS A 327 33.36 -3.71 10.88
CA LYS A 327 33.91 -2.38 11.06
C LYS A 327 33.88 -1.67 9.71
N THR A 328 33.03 -0.67 9.57
CA THR A 328 32.86 0.11 8.34
C THR A 328 34.10 0.96 8.03
N PRO A 329 34.26 1.45 6.78
CA PRO A 329 35.34 2.40 6.45
C PRO A 329 35.30 3.68 7.29
N GLY A 330 34.16 4.10 7.78
CA GLY A 330 33.99 5.21 8.72
C GLY A 330 34.40 4.93 10.15
N GLY A 331 34.75 3.66 10.47
CA GLY A 331 35.18 3.23 11.80
C GLY A 331 34.05 2.79 12.74
N GLU A 332 32.81 2.80 12.29
CA GLU A 332 31.64 2.29 13.02
C GLU A 332 31.73 0.76 13.12
N VAL A 333 31.38 0.21 14.27
CA VAL A 333 31.33 -1.24 14.53
C VAL A 333 29.89 -1.69 14.67
N ILE A 334 29.48 -2.62 13.80
CA ILE A 334 28.10 -3.11 13.70
C ILE A 334 28.13 -4.63 13.95
N GLY A 335 27.34 -5.10 14.90
CA GLY A 335 27.10 -6.53 15.09
C GLY A 335 26.21 -7.08 13.96
N LEU A 336 26.56 -8.26 13.45
CA LEU A 336 25.82 -8.92 12.39
C LEU A 336 25.06 -10.12 12.96
N GLU A 337 23.81 -10.28 12.56
CA GLU A 337 22.97 -11.43 12.92
C GLU A 337 22.81 -12.37 11.72
N ALA A 338 22.97 -13.67 11.96
CA ALA A 338 22.96 -14.66 10.89
C ALA A 338 21.53 -15.08 10.49
N GLU A 339 21.20 -14.99 9.21
CA GLU A 339 19.99 -15.56 8.60
C GLU A 339 20.27 -16.92 7.95
N ALA A 340 21.45 -17.07 7.38
CA ALA A 340 21.99 -18.31 6.82
C ALA A 340 23.50 -18.36 7.03
N VAL A 341 24.16 -19.45 6.66
CA VAL A 341 25.61 -19.64 6.85
C VAL A 341 26.42 -18.52 6.20
N ASP A 342 25.97 -18.04 5.03
CA ASP A 342 26.62 -17.00 4.24
C ASP A 342 25.75 -15.73 4.12
N SER A 343 24.66 -15.61 4.88
CA SER A 343 23.77 -14.44 4.86
C SER A 343 23.57 -13.88 6.26
N PHE A 344 23.80 -12.59 6.40
CA PHE A 344 23.71 -11.84 7.65
C PHE A 344 22.97 -10.54 7.43
N PHE A 345 22.43 -9.98 8.51
CA PHE A 345 21.84 -8.65 8.46
C PHE A 345 22.45 -7.76 9.58
N ARG A 346 22.48 -6.46 9.30
CA ARG A 346 22.74 -5.44 10.32
C ARG A 346 21.44 -5.23 11.06
N PRO A 347 21.35 -5.48 12.38
CA PRO A 347 20.18 -5.07 13.13
C PRO A 347 20.01 -3.56 12.94
N GLY A 348 18.83 -3.13 12.53
CA GLY A 348 18.50 -1.71 12.37
C GLY A 348 18.67 -0.97 13.68
N ASP A 349 18.74 0.35 13.59
CA ASP A 349 18.51 1.18 14.77
C ASP A 349 17.13 0.83 15.36
N LEU A 350 16.86 1.26 16.59
CA LEU A 350 15.61 0.95 17.33
C LEU A 350 14.32 1.36 16.57
N THR A 351 14.44 1.95 15.37
CA THR A 351 13.34 2.34 14.49
C THR A 351 12.96 1.27 13.47
N GLY A 352 13.75 0.18 13.33
CA GLY A 352 13.39 -0.99 12.50
C GLY A 352 13.35 -0.77 10.99
N THR A 353 13.78 0.39 10.48
CA THR A 353 13.47 0.84 9.11
C THR A 353 14.55 0.60 8.07
N ARG A 354 15.74 0.11 8.44
CA ARG A 354 16.81 -0.24 7.49
C ARG A 354 17.44 -1.57 7.84
N THR A 355 16.92 -2.63 7.24
CA THR A 355 17.62 -3.91 7.26
C THR A 355 18.60 -3.91 6.09
N VAL A 356 19.88 -3.92 6.41
CA VAL A 356 20.96 -4.10 5.43
C VAL A 356 21.41 -5.54 5.50
N HIS A 357 21.31 -6.26 4.39
CA HIS A 357 21.72 -7.65 4.29
C HIS A 357 23.12 -7.76 3.69
N LEU A 358 23.91 -8.66 4.20
CA LEU A 358 25.23 -9.03 3.68
C LEU A 358 25.20 -10.48 3.24
N THR A 359 25.39 -10.75 1.95
CA THR A 359 25.50 -12.11 1.42
C THR A 359 26.91 -12.37 0.97
N PHE A 360 27.57 -13.38 1.55
CA PHE A 360 28.95 -13.75 1.22
C PHE A 360 29.00 -14.68 -0.01
N GLU A 361 29.86 -14.36 -0.95
CA GLU A 361 30.10 -15.15 -2.15
C GLU A 361 31.32 -16.07 -1.98
N ARG A 362 31.24 -17.29 -2.51
CA ARG A 362 32.33 -18.28 -2.50
C ARG A 362 32.75 -18.69 -3.93
N ASP A 363 34.01 -18.98 -4.06
CA ASP A 363 34.52 -19.61 -5.29
C ASP A 363 34.16 -21.11 -5.37
N ALA A 364 34.54 -21.75 -6.46
CA ALA A 364 34.28 -23.17 -6.70
C ALA A 364 35.01 -24.11 -5.69
N GLN A 365 35.96 -23.59 -4.94
CA GLN A 365 36.68 -24.28 -3.87
C GLN A 365 36.11 -24.02 -2.49
N GLY A 366 35.08 -23.17 -2.39
CA GLY A 366 34.40 -22.81 -1.13
C GLY A 366 35.05 -21.67 -0.36
N HIS A 367 36.05 -20.97 -0.89
CA HIS A 367 36.65 -19.81 -0.25
C HIS A 367 35.82 -18.57 -0.49
N VAL A 368 35.67 -17.76 0.56
CA VAL A 368 34.95 -16.47 0.49
C VAL A 368 35.76 -15.47 -0.32
N THR A 369 35.17 -14.93 -1.39
CA THR A 369 35.79 -14.01 -2.35
C THR A 369 35.25 -12.58 -2.25
N ALA A 370 34.01 -12.42 -1.80
CA ALA A 370 33.34 -11.14 -1.65
C ALA A 370 32.18 -11.23 -0.66
N TYR A 371 31.62 -10.09 -0.29
CA TYR A 371 30.22 -10.00 0.15
C TYR A 371 29.50 -8.95 -0.67
N VAL A 372 28.18 -9.13 -0.81
CA VAL A 372 27.27 -8.16 -1.41
C VAL A 372 26.42 -7.57 -0.29
N LEU A 373 26.40 -6.28 -0.22
CA LEU A 373 25.59 -5.51 0.69
C LEU A 373 24.34 -5.08 -0.05
N HIS A 374 23.18 -5.50 0.44
CA HIS A 374 21.89 -5.15 -0.11
C HIS A 374 21.17 -4.22 0.88
N ASP A 375 20.90 -3.01 0.47
CA ASP A 375 19.90 -2.17 1.12
C ASP A 375 18.70 -1.99 0.19
N SER A 376 17.65 -1.31 0.66
CA SER A 376 16.42 -1.10 -0.12
C SER A 376 16.60 -0.34 -1.45
N ARG A 377 17.80 0.23 -1.71
CA ARG A 377 18.06 1.13 -2.85
C ARG A 377 19.31 0.80 -3.64
N HIS A 378 20.27 0.09 -3.03
CA HIS A 378 21.59 -0.13 -3.61
C HIS A 378 22.08 -1.54 -3.32
N GLU A 379 22.83 -2.04 -4.25
CA GLU A 379 23.60 -3.26 -4.14
C GLU A 379 25.07 -2.89 -4.32
N GLU A 380 25.90 -3.15 -3.29
CA GLU A 380 27.32 -2.87 -3.30
C GLU A 380 28.10 -4.16 -3.10
N ARG A 381 29.03 -4.45 -3.99
CA ARG A 381 29.88 -5.64 -3.93
C ARG A 381 31.25 -5.33 -3.38
N TRP A 382 31.60 -5.92 -2.23
CA TRP A 382 32.85 -5.76 -1.52
C TRP A 382 33.75 -6.97 -1.71
N VAL A 383 34.89 -6.80 -2.40
CA VAL A 383 35.81 -7.89 -2.74
C VAL A 383 36.81 -8.11 -1.60
N LYS A 384 37.00 -9.38 -1.22
CA LYS A 384 37.95 -9.78 -0.17
C LYS A 384 39.39 -9.49 -0.57
N ILE A 385 40.15 -8.84 0.32
CA ILE A 385 41.56 -8.56 0.11
C ILE A 385 42.38 -9.80 0.49
N PRO A 386 43.14 -10.43 -0.43
CA PRO A 386 43.92 -11.62 -0.14
C PRO A 386 44.97 -11.37 0.93
N GLY A 387 45.08 -12.25 1.94
CA GLY A 387 46.11 -12.21 2.97
C GLY A 387 45.92 -11.19 4.07
N ALA A 388 44.85 -10.39 4.05
CA ALA A 388 44.49 -9.47 5.14
C ALA A 388 43.66 -10.18 6.20
N ALA A 389 44.30 -10.50 7.34
CA ALA A 389 43.57 -11.07 8.48
C ALA A 389 42.61 -10.04 9.08
N GLY A 390 41.38 -10.42 9.35
CA GLY A 390 40.46 -9.66 10.18
C GLY A 390 40.94 -9.72 11.65
N LYS A 391 41.77 -8.78 12.07
CA LYS A 391 42.14 -8.55 13.47
C LYS A 391 41.61 -7.20 13.93
#